data_e7fe94a24dda026b11c13a5b80395dce
#
_entry.id   e7fe94a24dda026b11c13a5b80395dce
#
_cell.length_a   1.000
_cell.length_b   1.000
_cell.length_c   1.000
_cell.angle_alpha   90.00
_cell.angle_beta   90.00
_cell.angle_gamma   90.00
#
_symmetry.space_group_name_H-M   'P 1'
#
loop_
_entity.id
_entity.type
_entity.pdbx_description
1 polymer ?
#
loop_
_entity_poly.entity_id
_entity_poly.type
_entity_poly.pdbx_seq_one_letter_code
_entity_poly.pdbx_strand_id
1 'polypeptide(L)'
;MGMSKAERIAALLGSLKKENKFEQIANVIDKVSIKESDQIREIVPIEEWINSEYYCGADGVKKLYPFWKDLICDIFRDGKQNYNQIVLTGGIGTGKSTCGLYIVLRKLYELSCYKNVAGLFGLMSNTMTAFLYFSLTKYQAERSGFAQLRSIIDGIPYFKERFQRNKYRNSTLDFPENIRLFYGSSTADMIGMNVISAIIDEANFFGDSSGSEVDLGSVEELYNSVLSRTSSRFTSNGVNNSLNLVISSSTFKTSLTSKLYDKSLTDPSIRYARARLWDIKPQGTYKNEYFY
;
A
#
# COMPACT_ATOMS: atom_id res chain seq x y z
N MET A 1 7.78 -15.55 26.45
CA MET A 1 7.44 -16.72 25.61
C MET A 1 6.05 -16.49 25.06
N GLY A 2 5.91 -16.21 23.77
CA GLY A 2 4.60 -16.00 23.14
C GLY A 2 3.89 -17.33 22.92
N MET A 3 2.58 -17.35 23.10
CA MET A 3 1.75 -18.53 22.80
C MET A 3 1.94 -18.95 21.33
N SER A 4 2.09 -20.24 21.08
CA SER A 4 2.14 -20.82 19.73
C SER A 4 0.83 -20.56 18.95
N LYS A 5 0.88 -20.61 17.62
CA LYS A 5 -0.31 -20.44 16.76
C LYS A 5 -1.42 -21.45 17.11
N ALA A 6 -1.03 -22.69 17.44
CA ALA A 6 -1.96 -23.73 17.87
C ALA A 6 -2.65 -23.41 19.20
N GLU A 7 -1.93 -22.85 20.16
CA GLU A 7 -2.49 -22.43 21.45
C GLU A 7 -3.47 -21.24 21.31
N ARG A 8 -3.20 -20.31 20.41
CA ARG A 8 -4.12 -19.20 20.09
C ARG A 8 -5.42 -19.69 19.44
N ILE A 9 -5.32 -20.64 18.52
CA ILE A 9 -6.49 -21.28 17.88
C ILE A 9 -7.26 -22.07 18.93
N ALA A 10 -6.60 -22.85 19.79
CA ALA A 10 -7.25 -23.62 20.86
C ALA A 10 -7.96 -22.70 21.86
N ALA A 11 -7.37 -21.57 22.25
CA ALA A 11 -8.00 -20.60 23.13
C ALA A 11 -9.24 -19.94 22.49
N LEU A 12 -9.19 -19.59 21.21
CA LEU A 12 -10.32 -19.05 20.44
C LEU A 12 -11.45 -20.07 20.30
N LEU A 13 -11.12 -21.32 19.97
CA LEU A 13 -12.10 -22.41 19.89
C LEU A 13 -12.72 -22.72 21.25
N GLY A 14 -11.95 -22.62 22.33
CA GLY A 14 -12.43 -22.79 23.70
C GLY A 14 -13.44 -21.72 24.13
N SER A 15 -13.21 -20.46 23.75
CA SER A 15 -14.15 -19.36 24.02
C SER A 15 -15.44 -19.47 23.21
N LEU A 16 -15.34 -19.86 21.93
CA LEU A 16 -16.50 -20.02 21.03
C LEU A 16 -17.37 -21.25 21.39
N LYS A 17 -16.78 -22.33 21.91
CA LYS A 17 -17.53 -23.47 22.43
C LYS A 17 -18.41 -23.11 23.62
N LYS A 18 -17.98 -22.20 24.50
CA LYS A 18 -18.76 -21.74 25.65
C LYS A 18 -20.01 -20.94 25.25
N GLU A 19 -20.04 -20.40 24.07
CA GLU A 19 -21.15 -19.58 23.58
C GLU A 19 -22.11 -20.27 22.60
N ASN A 20 -21.95 -21.59 22.40
CA ASN A 20 -22.78 -22.43 21.50
C ASN A 20 -22.83 -21.94 20.03
N LYS A 21 -21.73 -21.34 19.53
CA LYS A 21 -21.63 -20.75 18.20
C LYS A 21 -20.93 -21.68 17.19
N PHE A 22 -21.45 -22.90 17.01
CA PHE A 22 -20.82 -23.90 16.13
C PHE A 22 -20.67 -23.48 14.68
N GLU A 23 -21.62 -22.73 14.13
CA GLU A 23 -21.51 -22.20 12.75
C GLU A 23 -20.38 -21.17 12.61
N GLN A 24 -20.15 -20.34 13.61
CA GLN A 24 -19.04 -19.39 13.60
C GLN A 24 -17.69 -20.09 13.72
N ILE A 25 -17.62 -21.18 14.48
CA ILE A 25 -16.42 -22.02 14.61
C ILE A 25 -16.11 -22.70 13.26
N ALA A 26 -17.09 -23.31 12.60
CA ALA A 26 -16.94 -23.92 11.30
C ALA A 26 -16.44 -22.92 10.25
N ASN A 27 -17.06 -21.74 10.19
CA ASN A 27 -16.65 -20.65 9.29
C ASN A 27 -15.22 -20.12 9.57
N VAL A 28 -14.78 -20.11 10.82
CA VAL A 28 -13.40 -19.72 11.17
C VAL A 28 -12.42 -20.80 10.75
N ILE A 29 -12.76 -22.09 10.99
CA ILE A 29 -11.92 -23.23 10.58
C ILE A 29 -11.79 -23.30 9.06
N ASP A 30 -12.89 -23.15 8.31
CA ASP A 30 -12.87 -23.16 6.84
C ASP A 30 -12.03 -21.99 6.28
N LYS A 31 -12.19 -20.79 6.83
CA LYS A 31 -11.42 -19.62 6.39
C LYS A 31 -9.93 -19.71 6.73
N VAL A 32 -9.57 -20.29 7.87
CA VAL A 32 -8.16 -20.55 8.24
C VAL A 32 -7.57 -21.61 7.31
N SER A 33 -8.32 -22.69 7.05
CA SER A 33 -7.90 -23.77 6.14
C SER A 33 -7.71 -23.28 4.70
N ILE A 34 -8.63 -22.45 4.18
CA ILE A 34 -8.52 -21.86 2.83
C ILE A 34 -7.28 -20.96 2.73
N LYS A 35 -7.03 -20.12 3.73
CA LYS A 35 -5.82 -19.26 3.73
C LYS A 35 -4.52 -20.06 3.77
N GLU A 36 -4.47 -21.16 4.53
CA GLU A 36 -3.28 -22.02 4.61
C GLU A 36 -3.08 -22.86 3.34
N SER A 37 -4.15 -23.32 2.68
CA SER A 37 -4.06 -24.09 1.43
C SER A 37 -3.60 -23.27 0.23
N ASP A 38 -3.89 -21.98 0.21
CA ASP A 38 -3.55 -21.09 -0.91
C ASP A 38 -2.21 -20.36 -0.72
N GLN A 39 -1.61 -20.42 0.45
CA GLN A 39 -0.28 -19.84 0.69
C GLN A 39 0.81 -20.78 0.16
N ILE A 40 1.47 -20.34 -0.92
CA ILE A 40 2.52 -21.11 -1.63
C ILE A 40 3.94 -20.76 -1.17
N ARG A 41 4.11 -19.65 -0.43
CA ARG A 41 5.40 -19.19 0.12
C ARG A 41 5.18 -18.54 1.47
N GLU A 42 6.14 -18.74 2.36
CA GLU A 42 6.17 -18.01 3.62
C GLU A 42 6.44 -16.51 3.37
N ILE A 43 5.69 -15.65 4.07
CA ILE A 43 5.90 -14.21 4.01
C ILE A 43 7.02 -13.87 4.99
N VAL A 44 8.15 -13.41 4.47
CA VAL A 44 9.27 -13.02 5.33
C VAL A 44 8.92 -11.79 6.19
N PRO A 45 9.42 -11.70 7.43
CA PRO A 45 9.23 -10.53 8.28
C PRO A 45 9.64 -9.24 7.58
N ILE A 46 9.02 -8.12 7.96
CA ILE A 46 9.29 -6.84 7.29
C ILE A 46 10.74 -6.39 7.46
N GLU A 47 11.35 -6.68 8.61
CA GLU A 47 12.74 -6.35 8.93
C GLU A 47 13.72 -7.11 8.03
N GLU A 48 13.42 -8.36 7.70
CA GLU A 48 14.19 -9.13 6.74
C GLU A 48 13.96 -8.61 5.32
N TRP A 49 12.69 -8.40 4.94
CA TRP A 49 12.32 -7.93 3.60
C TRP A 49 13.01 -6.62 3.22
N ILE A 50 12.98 -5.61 4.12
CA ILE A 50 13.48 -4.26 3.84
C ILE A 50 15.00 -4.17 3.81
N ASN A 51 15.69 -5.13 4.42
CA ASN A 51 17.16 -5.19 4.47
C ASN A 51 17.76 -6.22 3.49
N SER A 52 16.93 -6.96 2.76
CA SER A 52 17.38 -7.96 1.79
C SER A 52 17.39 -7.39 0.38
N GLU A 53 18.55 -7.41 -0.28
CA GLU A 53 18.66 -7.05 -1.69
C GLU A 53 17.83 -7.98 -2.59
N TYR A 54 17.56 -9.21 -2.15
CA TYR A 54 16.74 -10.16 -2.88
C TYR A 54 15.27 -9.73 -2.95
N TYR A 55 14.71 -9.23 -1.85
CA TYR A 55 13.29 -8.86 -1.74
C TYR A 55 13.02 -7.38 -1.99
N CYS A 56 13.91 -6.49 -1.53
CA CYS A 56 13.74 -5.04 -1.59
C CYS A 56 14.55 -4.40 -2.73
N GLY A 57 15.51 -5.15 -3.30
CA GLY A 57 16.45 -4.65 -4.30
C GLY A 57 17.59 -3.83 -3.70
N ALA A 58 18.71 -3.78 -4.39
CA ALA A 58 19.91 -3.09 -3.92
C ALA A 58 19.67 -1.59 -3.65
N ASP A 59 18.86 -0.93 -4.50
CA ASP A 59 18.51 0.47 -4.31
C ASP A 59 17.61 0.70 -3.09
N GLY A 60 16.65 -0.18 -2.82
CA GLY A 60 15.81 -0.11 -1.62
C GLY A 60 16.63 -0.25 -0.35
N VAL A 61 17.52 -1.25 -0.32
CA VAL A 61 18.39 -1.46 0.84
C VAL A 61 19.35 -0.28 1.07
N LYS A 62 19.98 0.26 0.01
CA LYS A 62 21.06 1.25 0.14
C LYS A 62 20.59 2.70 0.11
N LYS A 63 19.51 3.02 -0.64
CA LYS A 63 19.12 4.41 -0.94
C LYS A 63 17.85 4.87 -0.23
N LEU A 64 17.02 3.93 0.27
CA LEU A 64 15.85 4.32 1.05
C LEU A 64 16.31 4.86 2.41
N TYR A 65 15.89 6.10 2.72
CA TYR A 65 16.29 6.75 3.96
C TYR A 65 15.78 6.00 5.20
N PRO A 66 16.54 6.00 6.31
CA PRO A 66 16.16 5.30 7.56
C PRO A 66 14.75 5.67 8.04
N PHE A 67 14.40 6.95 8.06
CA PHE A 67 13.08 7.44 8.43
C PHE A 67 11.94 6.72 7.68
N TRP A 68 12.11 6.49 6.36
CA TRP A 68 11.12 5.79 5.56
C TRP A 68 11.15 4.27 5.79
N LYS A 69 12.31 3.69 6.07
CA LYS A 69 12.41 2.28 6.44
C LYS A 69 11.67 2.00 7.74
N ASP A 70 11.86 2.86 8.75
CA ASP A 70 11.17 2.74 10.04
C ASP A 70 9.65 2.86 9.87
N LEU A 71 9.18 3.78 9.01
CA LEU A 71 7.75 3.90 8.69
C LEU A 71 7.21 2.64 8.01
N ILE A 72 7.94 2.06 7.05
CA ILE A 72 7.51 0.83 6.36
C ILE A 72 7.46 -0.32 7.36
N CYS A 73 8.44 -0.44 8.25
CA CYS A 73 8.43 -1.43 9.33
C CYS A 73 7.23 -1.23 10.27
N ASP A 74 6.88 0.01 10.61
CA ASP A 74 5.71 0.31 11.44
C ASP A 74 4.39 -0.11 10.77
N ILE A 75 4.26 0.11 9.46
CA ILE A 75 3.05 -0.25 8.69
C ILE A 75 2.83 -1.77 8.67
N PHE A 76 3.89 -2.57 8.56
CA PHE A 76 3.81 -4.03 8.39
C PHE A 76 4.35 -4.82 9.61
N ARG A 77 4.37 -4.20 10.79
CA ARG A 77 4.87 -4.80 12.02
C ARG A 77 4.10 -6.07 12.40
N ASP A 78 4.80 -7.02 12.99
CA ASP A 78 4.27 -8.28 13.51
C ASP A 78 3.56 -9.15 12.44
N GLY A 79 4.00 -9.05 11.17
CA GLY A 79 3.42 -9.79 10.06
C GLY A 79 1.99 -9.37 9.72
N LYS A 80 1.59 -8.14 10.11
CA LYS A 80 0.27 -7.57 9.84
C LYS A 80 0.40 -6.21 9.19
N GLN A 81 -0.58 -5.87 8.36
CA GLN A 81 -0.78 -4.50 7.90
C GLN A 81 -1.57 -3.74 8.97
N ASN A 82 -0.92 -2.79 9.66
CA ASN A 82 -1.51 -2.08 10.80
C ASN A 82 -2.41 -0.91 10.37
N TYR A 83 -2.19 -0.37 9.18
CA TYR A 83 -2.93 0.77 8.65
C TYR A 83 -3.43 0.48 7.25
N ASN A 84 -4.57 1.02 6.87
CA ASN A 84 -5.11 0.91 5.51
C ASN A 84 -5.09 2.22 4.71
N GLN A 85 -4.78 3.32 5.37
CA GLN A 85 -4.59 4.63 4.78
C GLN A 85 -3.26 5.23 5.24
N ILE A 86 -2.41 5.58 4.29
CA ILE A 86 -1.08 6.13 4.56
C ILE A 86 -1.01 7.53 3.92
N VAL A 87 -0.67 8.52 4.70
CA VAL A 87 -0.52 9.90 4.22
C VAL A 87 0.94 10.32 4.37
N LEU A 88 1.60 10.57 3.24
CA LEU A 88 3.00 11.00 3.19
C LEU A 88 3.08 12.45 2.75
N THR A 89 3.56 13.32 3.61
CA THR A 89 3.70 14.74 3.30
C THR A 89 5.05 15.30 3.73
N GLY A 90 5.36 16.52 3.32
CA GLY A 90 6.61 17.20 3.66
C GLY A 90 7.27 17.90 2.48
N GLY A 91 8.55 18.22 2.63
CA GLY A 91 9.34 18.97 1.63
C GLY A 91 9.54 18.21 0.31
N ILE A 92 9.84 18.97 -0.75
CA ILE A 92 10.27 18.41 -2.03
C ILE A 92 11.64 17.70 -1.84
N GLY A 93 11.84 16.57 -2.52
CA GLY A 93 13.11 15.84 -2.46
C GLY A 93 13.34 15.00 -1.19
N THR A 94 12.31 14.83 -0.35
CA THR A 94 12.39 13.95 0.85
C THR A 94 12.19 12.46 0.54
N GLY A 95 11.88 12.07 -0.69
CA GLY A 95 11.70 10.67 -1.09
C GLY A 95 10.32 10.08 -0.78
N LYS A 96 9.29 10.91 -0.54
CA LYS A 96 7.91 10.49 -0.25
C LYS A 96 7.36 9.50 -1.28
N SER A 97 7.41 9.88 -2.57
CA SER A 97 6.87 9.04 -3.64
C SER A 97 7.61 7.71 -3.73
N THR A 98 8.95 7.72 -3.60
CA THR A 98 9.75 6.48 -3.54
C THR A 98 9.34 5.61 -2.35
N CYS A 99 9.15 6.19 -1.16
CA CYS A 99 8.65 5.45 0.01
C CYS A 99 7.29 4.81 -0.29
N GLY A 100 6.35 5.56 -0.87
CA GLY A 100 5.04 5.04 -1.26
C GLY A 100 5.12 3.86 -2.23
N LEU A 101 6.05 3.90 -3.19
CA LEU A 101 6.28 2.77 -4.09
C LEU A 101 6.76 1.51 -3.34
N TYR A 102 7.67 1.65 -2.36
CA TYR A 102 8.13 0.51 -1.56
C TYR A 102 7.06 -0.05 -0.62
N ILE A 103 6.16 0.79 -0.09
CA ILE A 103 4.98 0.33 0.66
C ILE A 103 4.08 -0.55 -0.23
N VAL A 104 3.78 -0.10 -1.45
CA VAL A 104 2.99 -0.89 -2.41
C VAL A 104 3.71 -2.14 -2.86
N LEU A 105 5.03 -2.09 -3.06
CA LEU A 105 5.84 -3.26 -3.39
C LEU A 105 5.81 -4.33 -2.29
N ARG A 106 5.85 -3.92 -1.02
CA ARG A 106 5.69 -4.87 0.10
C ARG A 106 4.31 -5.54 0.03
N LYS A 107 3.25 -4.79 -0.23
CA LYS A 107 1.90 -5.36 -0.40
C LYS A 107 1.82 -6.32 -1.58
N LEU A 108 2.41 -5.96 -2.71
CA LEU A 108 2.50 -6.83 -3.89
C LEU A 108 3.27 -8.12 -3.58
N TYR A 109 4.40 -8.02 -2.86
CA TYR A 109 5.17 -9.17 -2.39
C TYR A 109 4.32 -10.11 -1.52
N GLU A 110 3.58 -9.57 -0.53
CA GLU A 110 2.72 -10.38 0.34
C GLU A 110 1.67 -11.15 -0.46
N LEU A 111 1.01 -10.48 -1.41
CA LEU A 111 0.01 -11.12 -2.26
C LEU A 111 0.62 -12.18 -3.19
N SER A 112 1.86 -11.98 -3.65
CA SER A 112 2.57 -12.95 -4.49
C SER A 112 2.88 -14.28 -3.79
N CYS A 113 2.74 -14.33 -2.47
CA CYS A 113 2.93 -15.54 -1.68
C CYS A 113 1.70 -16.47 -1.68
N TYR A 114 0.60 -16.06 -2.34
CA TYR A 114 -0.64 -16.83 -2.43
C TYR A 114 -0.96 -17.22 -3.88
N LYS A 115 -1.55 -18.40 -4.06
CA LYS A 115 -1.95 -18.93 -5.36
C LYS A 115 -3.30 -18.36 -5.85
N ASN A 116 -4.19 -17.99 -4.93
CA ASN A 116 -5.52 -17.49 -5.24
C ASN A 116 -5.80 -16.22 -4.44
N VAL A 117 -5.27 -15.10 -4.93
CA VAL A 117 -5.39 -13.81 -4.23
C VAL A 117 -6.84 -13.35 -4.11
N ALA A 118 -7.64 -13.53 -5.16
CA ALA A 118 -9.06 -13.17 -5.13
C ALA A 118 -9.82 -13.97 -4.06
N GLY A 119 -9.55 -15.27 -3.94
CA GLY A 119 -10.16 -16.16 -2.94
C GLY A 119 -9.86 -15.77 -1.49
N LEU A 120 -8.70 -15.15 -1.21
CA LEU A 120 -8.39 -14.63 0.15
C LEU A 120 -9.44 -13.63 0.66
N PHE A 121 -10.11 -12.96 -0.28
CA PHE A 121 -11.11 -11.93 0.01
C PHE A 121 -12.53 -12.36 -0.34
N GLY A 122 -12.75 -13.65 -0.60
CA GLY A 122 -14.07 -14.20 -0.96
C GLY A 122 -14.55 -13.79 -2.36
N LEU A 123 -13.65 -13.35 -3.22
CA LEU A 123 -13.94 -13.06 -4.63
C LEU A 123 -13.78 -14.33 -5.48
N MET A 124 -14.38 -14.34 -6.67
CA MET A 124 -14.22 -15.46 -7.63
C MET A 124 -12.75 -15.60 -8.04
N SER A 125 -12.23 -16.82 -8.12
CA SER A 125 -10.80 -17.12 -8.31
C SER A 125 -10.15 -16.46 -9.54
N ASN A 126 -10.93 -16.19 -10.59
CA ASN A 126 -10.46 -15.51 -11.79
C ASN A 126 -10.64 -13.98 -11.77
N THR A 127 -11.04 -13.42 -10.61
CA THR A 127 -11.25 -11.99 -10.46
C THR A 127 -9.90 -11.26 -10.43
N MET A 128 -9.79 -10.20 -11.26
CA MET A 128 -8.60 -9.37 -11.28
C MET A 128 -8.48 -8.54 -10.00
N THR A 129 -7.28 -8.55 -9.42
CA THR A 129 -6.90 -7.68 -8.30
C THR A 129 -6.03 -6.54 -8.80
N ALA A 130 -6.49 -5.30 -8.64
CA ALA A 130 -5.85 -4.12 -9.22
C ALA A 130 -5.10 -3.29 -8.17
N PHE A 131 -3.93 -2.80 -8.57
CA PHE A 131 -3.20 -1.71 -7.94
C PHE A 131 -3.26 -0.49 -8.86
N LEU A 132 -3.48 0.69 -8.31
CA LEU A 132 -3.60 1.92 -9.09
C LEU A 132 -2.58 2.96 -8.65
N TYR A 133 -2.01 3.64 -9.62
CA TYR A 133 -1.16 4.80 -9.42
C TYR A 133 -1.80 6.03 -10.11
N PHE A 134 -2.26 6.99 -9.32
CA PHE A 134 -2.83 8.23 -9.80
C PHE A 134 -1.85 9.39 -9.65
N SER A 135 -1.85 10.28 -10.63
CA SER A 135 -1.19 11.57 -10.58
C SER A 135 -2.02 12.61 -11.34
N LEU A 136 -1.61 13.86 -11.34
CA LEU A 136 -2.33 15.01 -11.90
C LEU A 136 -2.85 14.78 -13.32
N THR A 137 -2.04 14.15 -14.15
CA THR A 137 -2.40 13.74 -15.50
C THR A 137 -1.97 12.32 -15.76
N LYS A 138 -2.66 11.63 -16.67
CA LYS A 138 -2.31 10.27 -17.08
C LYS A 138 -0.88 10.19 -17.64
N TYR A 139 -0.42 11.22 -18.34
CA TYR A 139 0.95 11.33 -18.83
C TYR A 139 1.98 11.42 -17.70
N GLN A 140 1.72 12.23 -16.67
CA GLN A 140 2.58 12.28 -15.48
C GLN A 140 2.57 10.97 -14.73
N ALA A 141 1.38 10.38 -14.50
CA ALA A 141 1.26 9.09 -13.82
C ALA A 141 2.14 8.02 -14.51
N GLU A 142 2.10 7.94 -15.83
CA GLU A 142 2.88 6.98 -16.61
C GLU A 142 4.38 7.20 -16.50
N ARG A 143 4.84 8.46 -16.70
CA ARG A 143 6.26 8.78 -16.83
C ARG A 143 6.99 9.00 -15.52
N SER A 144 6.29 9.32 -14.46
CA SER A 144 6.88 9.52 -13.13
C SER A 144 6.84 8.24 -12.30
N GLY A 145 5.94 8.13 -11.36
CA GLY A 145 5.91 7.06 -10.39
C GLY A 145 5.68 5.68 -10.98
N PHE A 146 4.82 5.54 -12.01
CA PHE A 146 4.58 4.22 -12.61
C PHE A 146 5.80 3.69 -13.37
N ALA A 147 6.53 4.55 -14.10
CA ALA A 147 7.78 4.17 -14.73
C ALA A 147 8.87 3.82 -13.70
N GLN A 148 8.94 4.58 -12.60
CA GLN A 148 9.82 4.29 -11.48
C GLN A 148 9.47 2.95 -10.83
N LEU A 149 8.17 2.69 -10.54
CA LEU A 149 7.69 1.44 -9.99
C LEU A 149 8.09 0.24 -10.87
N ARG A 150 7.90 0.36 -12.18
CA ARG A 150 8.32 -0.65 -13.16
C ARG A 150 9.82 -0.92 -13.07
N SER A 151 10.63 0.13 -13.06
CA SER A 151 12.09 0.02 -12.97
C SER A 151 12.54 -0.66 -11.68
N ILE A 152 11.91 -0.33 -10.54
CA ILE A 152 12.20 -0.96 -9.26
C ILE A 152 11.85 -2.46 -9.31
N ILE A 153 10.66 -2.82 -9.77
CA ILE A 153 10.20 -4.22 -9.90
C ILE A 153 11.16 -5.01 -10.79
N ASP A 154 11.54 -4.45 -11.95
CA ASP A 154 12.47 -5.09 -12.87
C ASP A 154 13.90 -5.20 -12.31
N GLY A 155 14.23 -4.41 -11.28
CA GLY A 155 15.51 -4.47 -10.56
C GLY A 155 15.58 -5.54 -9.46
N ILE A 156 14.43 -5.92 -8.88
CA ILE A 156 14.37 -6.80 -7.71
C ILE A 156 14.48 -8.28 -8.11
N PRO A 157 15.48 -9.04 -7.57
CA PRO A 157 15.67 -10.45 -7.91
C PRO A 157 14.41 -11.31 -7.67
N TYR A 158 13.71 -11.14 -6.55
CA TYR A 158 12.51 -11.89 -6.23
C TYR A 158 11.45 -11.80 -7.36
N PHE A 159 11.16 -10.61 -7.87
CA PHE A 159 10.19 -10.45 -8.95
C PHE A 159 10.68 -11.01 -10.28
N LYS A 160 11.99 -11.05 -10.51
CA LYS A 160 12.57 -11.70 -11.71
C LYS A 160 12.47 -13.21 -11.68
N GLU A 161 12.62 -13.82 -10.51
CA GLU A 161 12.76 -15.27 -10.38
C GLU A 161 11.46 -15.96 -9.97
N ARG A 162 10.70 -15.35 -9.08
CA ARG A 162 9.56 -16.00 -8.42
C ARG A 162 8.20 -15.45 -8.81
N PHE A 163 8.14 -14.20 -9.25
CA PHE A 163 6.87 -13.54 -9.56
C PHE A 163 7.02 -12.57 -10.74
N GLN A 164 7.36 -13.13 -11.90
CA GLN A 164 7.66 -12.36 -13.10
C GLN A 164 6.41 -11.70 -13.68
N ARG A 165 6.52 -10.40 -14.00
CA ARG A 165 5.49 -9.71 -14.78
C ARG A 165 5.56 -10.09 -16.26
N ASN A 166 4.42 -9.98 -16.95
CA ASN A 166 4.37 -10.05 -18.39
C ASN A 166 5.03 -8.79 -19.01
N LYS A 167 6.06 -8.98 -19.83
CA LYS A 167 6.83 -7.88 -20.45
C LYS A 167 6.26 -7.41 -21.79
N TYR A 168 5.26 -8.08 -22.34
CA TYR A 168 4.68 -7.72 -23.65
C TYR A 168 3.73 -6.52 -23.58
N ARG A 169 3.26 -6.14 -22.37
CA ARG A 169 2.41 -4.97 -22.15
C ARG A 169 3.17 -3.88 -21.41
N ASN A 170 3.18 -2.68 -22.00
CA ASN A 170 3.85 -1.52 -21.40
C ASN A 170 2.89 -0.57 -20.67
N SER A 171 1.60 -0.61 -21.03
CA SER A 171 0.57 0.23 -20.41
C SER A 171 0.08 -0.30 -19.05
N THR A 172 0.39 -1.55 -18.74
CA THR A 172 0.06 -2.21 -17.47
C THR A 172 1.22 -3.09 -17.03
N LEU A 173 1.30 -3.37 -15.72
CA LEU A 173 2.20 -4.41 -15.20
C LEU A 173 1.33 -5.60 -14.79
N ASP A 174 1.31 -6.60 -15.65
CA ASP A 174 0.50 -7.81 -15.46
C ASP A 174 1.34 -8.89 -14.80
N PHE A 175 0.87 -9.41 -13.68
CA PHE A 175 1.50 -10.46 -12.89
C PHE A 175 0.67 -11.75 -12.89
N PRO A 176 1.25 -12.89 -12.44
CA PRO A 176 0.49 -14.09 -12.13
C PRO A 176 -0.66 -13.80 -11.16
N GLU A 177 -1.57 -14.76 -10.99
CA GLU A 177 -2.70 -14.71 -10.06
C GLU A 177 -3.67 -13.53 -10.33
N ASN A 178 -3.76 -13.09 -11.60
CA ASN A 178 -4.59 -11.95 -12.01
C ASN A 178 -4.32 -10.64 -11.27
N ILE A 179 -3.10 -10.42 -10.82
CA ILE A 179 -2.70 -9.15 -10.24
C ILE A 179 -2.24 -8.21 -11.36
N ARG A 180 -2.76 -6.99 -11.36
CA ARG A 180 -2.38 -5.96 -12.35
C ARG A 180 -2.18 -4.61 -11.71
N LEU A 181 -1.16 -3.91 -12.18
CA LEU A 181 -0.91 -2.54 -11.81
C LEU A 181 -1.23 -1.62 -13.00
N PHE A 182 -1.96 -0.56 -12.71
CA PHE A 182 -2.40 0.44 -13.69
C PHE A 182 -2.00 1.84 -13.25
N TYR A 183 -2.03 2.78 -14.17
CA TYR A 183 -1.92 4.20 -13.88
C TYR A 183 -3.14 4.97 -14.43
N GLY A 184 -3.46 6.09 -13.80
CA GLY A 184 -4.63 6.90 -14.14
C GLY A 184 -4.52 8.31 -13.60
N SER A 185 -5.56 9.10 -13.84
CA SER A 185 -5.69 10.47 -13.37
C SER A 185 -7.08 10.83 -12.87
N SER A 186 -8.05 9.93 -12.98
CA SER A 186 -9.43 10.20 -12.62
C SER A 186 -10.19 8.97 -12.12
N THR A 187 -11.38 9.19 -11.57
CA THR A 187 -12.29 8.13 -11.12
C THR A 187 -12.69 7.18 -12.26
N ALA A 188 -12.73 7.67 -13.50
CA ALA A 188 -13.07 6.87 -14.67
C ALA A 188 -12.07 5.73 -14.92
N ASP A 189 -10.80 5.94 -14.61
CA ASP A 189 -9.74 4.96 -14.82
C ASP A 189 -9.87 3.71 -13.92
N MET A 190 -10.69 3.74 -12.86
CA MET A 190 -10.91 2.60 -11.96
C MET A 190 -12.28 1.95 -12.04
N ILE A 191 -13.16 2.40 -12.97
CA ILE A 191 -14.50 1.82 -13.12
C ILE A 191 -14.39 0.33 -13.45
N GLY A 192 -15.14 -0.50 -12.73
CA GLY A 192 -15.17 -1.96 -12.92
C GLY A 192 -13.97 -2.73 -12.33
N MET A 193 -12.98 -2.05 -11.73
CA MET A 193 -11.81 -2.72 -11.15
C MET A 193 -12.02 -3.10 -9.67
N ASN A 194 -11.40 -4.23 -9.26
CA ASN A 194 -11.29 -4.62 -7.86
C ASN A 194 -9.96 -4.09 -7.31
N VAL A 195 -9.98 -2.87 -6.82
CA VAL A 195 -8.78 -2.15 -6.37
C VAL A 195 -8.45 -2.55 -4.95
N ILE A 196 -7.27 -3.15 -4.73
CA ILE A 196 -6.77 -3.48 -3.39
C ILE A 196 -5.86 -2.39 -2.84
N SER A 197 -5.19 -1.66 -3.71
CA SER A 197 -4.28 -0.58 -3.33
C SER A 197 -4.29 0.54 -4.35
N ALA A 198 -4.23 1.77 -3.87
CA ALA A 198 -4.07 2.94 -4.72
C ALA A 198 -3.06 3.92 -4.12
N ILE A 199 -2.27 4.54 -5.00
CA ILE A 199 -1.46 5.73 -4.70
C ILE A 199 -2.11 6.91 -5.39
N ILE A 200 -2.36 7.99 -4.66
CA ILE A 200 -2.71 9.31 -5.21
C ILE A 200 -1.50 10.21 -4.95
N ASP A 201 -0.67 10.38 -5.97
CA ASP A 201 0.56 11.19 -5.87
C ASP A 201 0.29 12.62 -6.32
N GLU A 202 0.98 13.57 -5.70
CA GLU A 202 0.79 15.02 -5.86
C GLU A 202 -0.66 15.46 -5.55
N ALA A 203 -1.29 14.83 -4.56
CA ALA A 203 -2.71 14.98 -4.26
C ALA A 203 -3.17 16.44 -4.01
N ASN A 204 -2.30 17.29 -3.44
CA ASN A 204 -2.66 18.68 -3.16
C ASN A 204 -2.62 19.61 -4.39
N PHE A 205 -2.22 19.09 -5.56
CA PHE A 205 -2.10 19.84 -6.81
C PHE A 205 -3.13 19.43 -7.87
N PHE A 206 -4.04 18.50 -7.57
CA PHE A 206 -5.10 18.12 -8.50
C PHE A 206 -6.02 19.32 -8.77
N GLY A 207 -6.26 19.62 -10.04
CA GLY A 207 -7.11 20.72 -10.48
C GLY A 207 -6.38 22.03 -10.85
N ASP A 208 -5.06 22.12 -10.62
CA ASP A 208 -4.28 23.38 -10.82
C ASP A 208 -3.73 23.56 -12.24
N SER A 209 -4.40 23.06 -13.27
CA SER A 209 -3.95 23.23 -14.66
C SER A 209 -4.22 24.62 -15.27
N SER A 210 -4.88 25.54 -14.56
CA SER A 210 -5.29 26.85 -15.10
C SER A 210 -5.04 28.06 -14.19
N GLY A 211 -4.32 27.90 -13.06
CA GLY A 211 -4.03 29.03 -12.15
C GLY A 211 -5.25 29.59 -11.40
N SER A 212 -6.37 28.93 -11.47
CA SER A 212 -7.57 29.14 -10.67
C SER A 212 -7.67 28.07 -9.60
N GLU A 213 -8.25 28.40 -8.47
CA GLU A 213 -8.37 27.58 -7.25
C GLU A 213 -8.34 26.07 -7.49
N VAL A 214 -7.42 25.36 -6.78
CA VAL A 214 -7.35 23.89 -6.75
C VAL A 214 -8.76 23.35 -6.63
N ASP A 215 -9.21 22.57 -7.61
CA ASP A 215 -10.49 21.86 -7.51
C ASP A 215 -10.38 20.73 -6.48
N LEU A 216 -10.45 21.12 -5.21
CA LEU A 216 -10.42 20.18 -4.07
C LEU A 216 -11.54 19.14 -4.17
N GLY A 217 -12.64 19.46 -4.88
CA GLY A 217 -13.74 18.52 -5.12
C GLY A 217 -13.28 17.29 -5.89
N SER A 218 -12.46 17.47 -6.93
CA SER A 218 -12.03 16.35 -7.78
C SER A 218 -11.09 15.37 -7.08
N VAL A 219 -10.14 15.85 -6.26
CA VAL A 219 -9.23 14.96 -5.54
C VAL A 219 -9.89 14.27 -4.34
N GLU A 220 -10.78 14.95 -3.65
CA GLU A 220 -11.57 14.36 -2.57
C GLU A 220 -12.55 13.31 -3.12
N GLU A 221 -13.18 13.58 -4.25
CA GLU A 221 -14.02 12.60 -4.94
C GLU A 221 -13.22 11.37 -5.36
N LEU A 222 -12.03 11.56 -5.95
CA LEU A 222 -11.13 10.46 -6.29
C LEU A 222 -10.75 9.65 -5.04
N TYR A 223 -10.32 10.32 -3.97
CA TYR A 223 -9.95 9.67 -2.72
C TYR A 223 -11.11 8.87 -2.10
N ASN A 224 -12.30 9.47 -2.00
CA ASN A 224 -13.48 8.81 -1.45
C ASN A 224 -13.92 7.62 -2.32
N SER A 225 -13.84 7.77 -3.63
CA SER A 225 -14.14 6.69 -4.58
C SER A 225 -13.16 5.52 -4.45
N VAL A 226 -11.87 5.80 -4.24
CA VAL A 226 -10.85 4.78 -3.94
C VAL A 226 -11.18 4.07 -2.63
N LEU A 227 -11.45 4.79 -1.54
CA LEU A 227 -11.77 4.19 -0.24
C LEU A 227 -13.02 3.31 -0.31
N SER A 228 -14.08 3.78 -0.94
CA SER A 228 -15.32 3.02 -1.09
C SER A 228 -15.09 1.69 -1.83
N ARG A 229 -14.32 1.71 -2.92
CA ARG A 229 -14.02 0.51 -3.71
C ARG A 229 -13.12 -0.48 -2.98
N THR A 230 -12.09 0.03 -2.31
CA THR A 230 -11.13 -0.81 -1.60
C THR A 230 -11.76 -1.44 -0.34
N SER A 231 -12.53 -0.69 0.43
CA SER A 231 -13.16 -1.20 1.65
C SER A 231 -14.28 -2.19 1.37
N SER A 232 -15.10 -1.97 0.33
CA SER A 232 -16.25 -2.83 0.04
C SER A 232 -15.86 -4.26 -0.38
N ARG A 233 -14.67 -4.47 -0.93
CA ARG A 233 -14.24 -5.76 -1.51
C ARG A 233 -13.13 -6.46 -0.75
N PHE A 234 -12.30 -5.71 -0.05
CA PHE A 234 -11.11 -6.23 0.63
C PHE A 234 -11.20 -6.17 2.16
N THR A 235 -12.42 -6.02 2.69
CA THR A 235 -12.69 -6.18 4.13
C THR A 235 -13.08 -7.62 4.41
N SER A 236 -12.33 -8.27 5.29
CA SER A 236 -12.57 -9.66 5.72
C SER A 236 -12.48 -9.74 7.25
N ASN A 237 -13.50 -10.32 7.88
CA ASN A 237 -13.58 -10.44 9.35
C ASN A 237 -13.45 -9.09 10.09
N GLY A 238 -14.03 -8.02 9.54
CA GLY A 238 -13.95 -6.68 10.12
C GLY A 238 -12.59 -5.97 9.91
N VAL A 239 -11.63 -6.64 9.25
CA VAL A 239 -10.32 -6.06 8.94
C VAL A 239 -10.28 -5.62 7.48
N ASN A 240 -10.01 -4.35 7.24
CA ASN A 240 -9.78 -3.84 5.90
C ASN A 240 -8.33 -4.14 5.48
N ASN A 241 -8.17 -4.98 4.47
CA ASN A 241 -6.87 -5.41 3.94
C ASN A 241 -6.39 -4.54 2.76
N SER A 242 -7.12 -3.49 2.41
CA SER A 242 -6.68 -2.55 1.38
C SER A 242 -5.56 -1.65 1.89
N LEU A 243 -4.82 -1.04 0.96
CA LEU A 243 -3.71 -0.15 1.28
C LEU A 243 -3.74 1.06 0.36
N ASN A 244 -4.16 2.21 0.88
CA ASN A 244 -4.35 3.43 0.11
C ASN A 244 -3.36 4.50 0.58
N LEU A 245 -2.67 5.12 -0.37
CA LEU A 245 -1.65 6.11 -0.09
C LEU A 245 -2.05 7.46 -0.70
N VAL A 246 -1.93 8.51 0.08
CA VAL A 246 -2.03 9.90 -0.37
C VAL A 246 -0.68 10.56 -0.15
N ILE A 247 -0.07 11.02 -1.23
CA ILE A 247 1.29 11.56 -1.22
C ILE A 247 1.24 12.97 -1.78
N SER A 248 1.76 13.95 -1.06
CA SER A 248 1.91 15.31 -1.58
C SER A 248 2.89 16.13 -0.76
N SER A 249 3.36 17.21 -1.35
CA SER A 249 4.01 18.28 -0.59
C SER A 249 2.97 19.04 0.23
N SER A 250 3.36 19.55 1.41
CA SER A 250 2.49 20.39 2.23
C SER A 250 2.22 21.72 1.50
N THR A 251 0.95 22.08 1.37
CA THR A 251 0.52 23.33 0.70
C THR A 251 -0.33 24.18 1.67
N PHE A 252 -1.64 24.11 1.54
CA PHE A 252 -2.58 24.93 2.31
C PHE A 252 -3.25 24.14 3.43
N LYS A 253 -3.77 24.85 4.45
CA LYS A 253 -4.54 24.24 5.54
C LYS A 253 -5.82 23.53 5.09
N THR A 254 -6.37 23.93 3.95
CA THR A 254 -7.58 23.33 3.35
C THR A 254 -7.29 22.13 2.45
N SER A 255 -6.02 21.79 2.22
CA SER A 255 -5.63 20.69 1.34
C SER A 255 -6.08 19.33 1.85
N LEU A 256 -6.20 18.34 0.94
CA LEU A 256 -6.57 16.97 1.30
C LEU A 256 -5.65 16.39 2.38
N THR A 257 -4.34 16.58 2.27
CA THR A 257 -3.40 16.06 3.28
C THR A 257 -3.57 16.71 4.65
N SER A 258 -4.00 17.98 4.74
CA SER A 258 -4.31 18.64 6.02
C SER A 258 -5.58 18.08 6.64
N LYS A 259 -6.64 17.87 5.84
CA LYS A 259 -7.88 17.23 6.32
C LYS A 259 -7.62 15.80 6.82
N LEU A 260 -6.75 15.06 6.12
CA LEU A 260 -6.36 13.72 6.54
C LEU A 260 -5.49 13.70 7.78
N TYR A 261 -4.68 14.75 8.02
CA TYR A 261 -4.00 14.93 9.29
C TYR A 261 -4.99 15.03 10.45
N ASP A 262 -5.97 15.93 10.35
CA ASP A 262 -6.98 16.12 11.40
C ASP A 262 -7.76 14.81 11.63
N LYS A 263 -8.14 14.11 10.57
CA LYS A 263 -8.80 12.80 10.67
C LYS A 263 -7.92 11.75 11.33
N SER A 264 -6.62 11.74 11.08
CA SER A 264 -5.68 10.77 11.66
C SER A 264 -5.56 10.85 13.19
N LEU A 265 -5.95 11.98 13.79
CA LEU A 265 -5.95 12.14 15.24
C LEU A 265 -7.04 11.30 15.95
N THR A 266 -8.08 10.91 15.21
CA THR A 266 -9.24 10.16 15.73
C THR A 266 -9.43 8.79 15.06
N ASP A 267 -8.87 8.58 13.88
CA ASP A 267 -8.99 7.34 13.10
C ASP A 267 -7.65 6.58 13.13
N PRO A 268 -7.54 5.50 13.92
CA PRO A 268 -6.30 4.73 14.05
C PRO A 268 -5.93 3.95 12.78
N SER A 269 -6.82 3.85 11.80
CA SER A 269 -6.53 3.21 10.51
C SER A 269 -5.68 4.07 9.58
N ILE A 270 -5.49 5.35 9.92
CA ILE A 270 -4.71 6.31 9.14
C ILE A 270 -3.33 6.50 9.78
N ARG A 271 -2.28 6.24 9.00
CA ARG A 271 -0.90 6.57 9.36
C ARG A 271 -0.47 7.85 8.64
N TYR A 272 -0.34 8.94 9.36
CA TYR A 272 0.16 10.20 8.83
C TYR A 272 1.65 10.33 9.13
N ALA A 273 2.46 10.60 8.11
CA ALA A 273 3.89 10.85 8.24
C ALA A 273 4.29 12.13 7.50
N ARG A 274 4.92 13.06 8.23
CA ARG A 274 5.46 14.31 7.69
C ARG A 274 6.97 14.29 7.79
N ALA A 275 7.63 14.43 6.65
CA ALA A 275 9.09 14.43 6.56
C ALA A 275 9.62 15.82 6.22
N ARG A 276 10.47 16.36 7.06
CA ARG A 276 11.25 17.55 6.78
C ARG A 276 12.59 17.15 6.16
N LEU A 277 13.22 18.06 5.42
CA LEU A 277 14.52 17.75 4.79
C LEU A 277 15.58 17.32 5.79
N TRP A 278 15.61 17.95 6.95
CA TRP A 278 16.58 17.63 8.01
C TRP A 278 16.26 16.36 8.82
N ASP A 279 15.01 15.86 8.75
CA ASP A 279 14.64 14.57 9.33
C ASP A 279 15.14 13.40 8.44
N ILE A 280 15.35 13.69 7.16
CA ILE A 280 15.61 12.70 6.11
C ILE A 280 17.08 12.69 5.68
N LYS A 281 17.62 13.87 5.41
CA LYS A 281 18.96 14.02 4.84
C LYS A 281 20.02 13.86 5.93
N PRO A 282 21.18 13.22 5.61
CA PRO A 282 22.30 13.15 6.54
C PRO A 282 22.75 14.55 7.01
N GLN A 283 23.18 14.63 8.27
CA GLN A 283 23.81 15.86 8.79
C GLN A 283 24.98 16.26 7.88
N GLY A 284 25.09 17.56 7.57
CA GLY A 284 26.12 18.08 6.68
C GLY A 284 25.75 18.09 5.17
N THR A 285 24.60 17.56 4.78
CA THR A 285 24.10 17.65 3.38
C THR A 285 23.89 19.12 2.97
N TYR A 286 23.47 19.96 3.91
CA TYR A 286 23.32 21.41 3.73
C TYR A 286 24.32 22.11 4.62
N LYS A 287 25.13 23.03 4.09
CA LYS A 287 26.01 23.89 4.87
C LYS A 287 25.14 24.74 5.80
N ASN A 288 25.10 24.41 7.06
CA ASN A 288 24.59 25.10 8.27
C ASN A 288 23.61 26.32 8.14
N GLU A 289 23.01 26.56 7.01
CA GLU A 289 22.03 27.61 6.81
C GLU A 289 20.62 26.99 6.85
N TYR A 290 20.03 26.95 8.04
CA TYR A 290 18.62 26.66 8.17
C TYR A 290 17.84 27.94 7.85
N PHE A 291 17.12 27.93 6.74
CA PHE A 291 16.07 28.94 6.51
C PHE A 291 14.83 28.50 7.30
N TYR A 292 14.44 29.33 8.26
CA TYR A 292 13.20 29.20 9.02
C TYR A 292 12.02 29.74 8.21
#